data_26ebee0169c60df784b3f8ea4e9f65ff
#
_entry.id   26ebee0169c60df784b3f8ea4e9f65ff
#
_cell.length_a   1.000
_cell.length_b   1.000
_cell.length_c   1.000
_cell.angle_alpha   90.00
_cell.angle_beta   90.00
_cell.angle_gamma   90.00
#
_symmetry.space_group_name_H-M   'P 1'
#
loop_
_entity.id
_entity.type
_entity.pdbx_description
1 polymer ?
#
loop_
_entity_poly.entity_id
_entity_poly.type
_entity_poly.pdbx_seq_one_letter_code
_entity_poly.pdbx_strand_id
1 'polypeptide(L)'
;LEKDIETLLNGKKIRINKYNSRTRKINNSTDTIFAGDNNVIILDGVIALDNKYIRDISDHTFFIKIDEKKREKRFKLFYKDKSISEKEINNLYRCRNLDEVPIVLASEFYAKKIIEMDF
;
A
#
# COMPACT_ATOMS: atom_id res chain seq x y z
N LEU A 1 2.09 -12.03 -5.28
CA LEU A 1 2.94 -10.96 -4.78
C LEU A 1 4.39 -11.42 -4.58
N GLU A 2 4.68 -12.38 -3.69
CA GLU A 2 6.06 -12.83 -3.40
C GLU A 2 6.76 -13.34 -4.66
N LYS A 3 6.11 -14.20 -5.44
CA LYS A 3 6.62 -14.70 -6.72
C LYS A 3 6.90 -13.59 -7.73
N ASP A 4 6.09 -12.55 -7.75
CA ASP A 4 6.29 -11.41 -8.66
C ASP A 4 7.51 -10.58 -8.25
N ILE A 5 7.68 -10.37 -6.94
CA ILE A 5 8.85 -9.68 -6.40
C ILE A 5 10.12 -10.48 -6.67
N GLU A 6 10.10 -11.78 -6.42
CA GLU A 6 11.22 -12.66 -6.72
C GLU A 6 11.59 -12.62 -8.22
N THR A 7 10.59 -12.62 -9.09
CA THR A 7 10.78 -12.50 -10.54
C THR A 7 11.44 -11.18 -10.93
N LEU A 8 11.02 -10.07 -10.33
CA LEU A 8 11.62 -8.74 -10.53
C LEU A 8 13.06 -8.68 -10.02
N LEU A 9 13.33 -9.21 -8.84
CA LEU A 9 14.67 -9.26 -8.24
C LEU A 9 15.65 -10.10 -9.08
N ASN A 10 15.14 -11.08 -9.81
CA ASN A 10 15.93 -11.88 -10.76
C ASN A 10 16.07 -11.20 -12.15
N GLY A 11 15.74 -9.93 -12.27
CA GLY A 11 15.88 -9.16 -13.51
C GLY A 11 14.88 -9.57 -14.62
N LYS A 12 13.79 -10.23 -14.27
CA LYS A 12 12.76 -10.67 -15.21
C LYS A 12 11.56 -9.74 -15.19
N LYS A 13 10.80 -9.73 -16.28
CA LYS A 13 9.58 -8.96 -16.41
C LYS A 13 8.39 -9.66 -15.76
N ILE A 14 7.51 -8.88 -15.13
CA ILE A 14 6.20 -9.34 -14.68
C ILE A 14 5.09 -8.60 -15.43
N ARG A 15 3.92 -9.22 -15.50
CA ARG A 15 2.70 -8.58 -16.01
C ARG A 15 1.73 -8.39 -14.85
N ILE A 16 1.21 -7.18 -14.73
CA ILE A 16 0.17 -6.84 -13.76
C ILE A 16 -1.07 -6.31 -14.48
N ASN A 17 -2.22 -6.66 -13.97
CA ASN A 17 -3.48 -6.11 -14.45
C ASN A 17 -3.62 -4.65 -14.02
N LYS A 18 -4.08 -3.80 -14.94
CA LYS A 18 -4.38 -2.41 -14.60
C LYS A 18 -5.60 -2.31 -13.70
N TYR A 19 -5.47 -1.51 -12.66
CA TYR A 19 -6.58 -1.20 -11.77
C TYR A 19 -7.16 0.17 -12.10
N ASN A 20 -8.48 0.22 -12.28
CA ASN A 20 -9.18 1.47 -12.47
C ASN A 20 -9.69 1.99 -11.11
N SER A 21 -9.09 3.05 -10.62
CA SER A 21 -9.43 3.64 -9.32
C SER A 21 -10.82 4.28 -9.25
N ARG A 22 -11.40 4.67 -10.40
CA ARG A 22 -12.76 5.24 -10.47
C ARG A 22 -13.82 4.17 -10.39
N THR A 23 -13.68 3.10 -11.19
CA THR A 23 -14.65 1.99 -11.22
C THR A 23 -14.36 0.95 -10.13
N ARG A 24 -13.20 1.02 -9.49
CA ARG A 24 -12.71 0.07 -8.48
C ARG A 24 -12.65 -1.38 -9.00
N LYS A 25 -12.38 -1.53 -10.29
CA LYS A 25 -12.29 -2.82 -10.98
C LYS A 25 -10.92 -3.02 -11.60
N ILE A 26 -10.53 -4.28 -11.72
CA ILE A 26 -9.37 -4.69 -12.48
C ILE A 26 -9.75 -4.69 -13.96
N ASN A 27 -8.94 -4.05 -14.80
CA ASN A 27 -9.12 -4.05 -16.25
C ASN A 27 -8.50 -5.32 -16.87
N ASN A 28 -8.99 -5.69 -18.06
CA ASN A 28 -8.38 -6.76 -18.86
C ASN A 28 -7.02 -6.38 -19.48
N SER A 29 -6.67 -5.09 -19.46
CA SER A 29 -5.35 -4.64 -19.92
C SER A 29 -4.28 -4.89 -18.87
N THR A 30 -3.07 -5.21 -19.31
CA THR A 30 -1.92 -5.46 -18.45
C THR A 30 -0.81 -4.46 -18.71
N ASP A 31 -0.05 -4.14 -17.66
CA ASP A 31 1.23 -3.46 -17.75
C ASP A 31 2.36 -4.45 -17.52
N THR A 32 3.48 -4.20 -18.20
CA THR A 32 4.71 -4.95 -17.97
C THR A 32 5.63 -4.12 -17.08
N ILE A 33 6.08 -4.71 -15.99
CA ILE A 33 7.04 -4.10 -15.06
C ILE A 33 8.38 -4.84 -15.16
N PHE A 34 9.44 -4.08 -15.16
CA PHE A 34 10.83 -4.55 -15.14
C PHE A 34 11.64 -3.70 -14.17
N ALA A 35 12.50 -4.35 -13.38
CA ALA A 35 13.47 -3.68 -12.54
C ALA A 35 14.88 -4.10 -12.95
N GLY A 36 15.68 -3.14 -13.40
CA GLY A 36 17.10 -3.36 -13.69
C GLY A 36 17.97 -3.19 -12.43
N ASP A 37 19.28 -3.43 -12.56
CA ASP A 37 20.24 -3.45 -11.44
C ASP A 37 20.34 -2.11 -10.69
N ASN A 38 20.06 -1.00 -11.37
CA ASN A 38 20.11 0.35 -10.78
C ASN A 38 18.73 0.89 -10.35
N ASN A 39 17.71 0.04 -10.30
CA ASN A 39 16.37 0.44 -9.89
C ASN A 39 16.14 0.17 -8.40
N VAL A 40 15.31 1.00 -7.81
CA VAL A 40 14.77 0.79 -6.46
C VAL A 40 13.35 0.27 -6.59
N ILE A 41 13.04 -0.83 -5.92
CA ILE A 41 11.68 -1.34 -5.81
C ILE A 41 11.10 -0.85 -4.48
N ILE A 42 10.01 -0.09 -4.56
CA ILE A 42 9.26 0.35 -3.38
C ILE A 42 7.96 -0.44 -3.34
N LEU A 43 7.77 -1.19 -2.25
CA LEU A 43 6.53 -1.87 -1.96
C LEU A 43 5.76 -1.11 -0.89
N ASP A 44 4.60 -0.61 -1.25
CA ASP A 44 3.70 0.12 -0.36
C ASP A 44 2.37 -0.63 -0.21
N GLY A 45 1.88 -0.72 1.02
CA GLY A 45 0.56 -1.30 1.29
C GLY A 45 0.43 -1.90 2.68
N VAL A 46 -0.80 -2.25 3.02
CA VAL A 46 -1.21 -2.77 4.34
C VAL A 46 -0.38 -3.98 4.78
N ILE A 47 -0.10 -4.89 3.85
CA ILE A 47 0.61 -6.14 4.13
C ILE A 47 2.13 -6.07 3.94
N ALA A 48 2.66 -4.91 3.53
CA ALA A 48 4.08 -4.80 3.18
C ALA A 48 4.99 -5.17 4.35
N LEU A 49 4.75 -4.62 5.53
CA LEU A 49 5.50 -4.93 6.74
C LEU A 49 5.01 -6.20 7.46
N ASP A 50 3.78 -6.61 7.28
CA ASP A 50 3.25 -7.81 7.90
C ASP A 50 3.80 -9.09 7.26
N ASN A 51 4.12 -9.05 5.99
CA ASN A 51 4.66 -10.18 5.24
C ASN A 51 6.15 -10.43 5.59
N LYS A 52 6.41 -11.56 6.23
CA LYS A 52 7.77 -11.94 6.65
C LYS A 52 8.75 -12.06 5.48
N TYR A 53 8.34 -12.70 4.39
CA TYR A 53 9.21 -12.87 3.22
C TYR A 53 9.65 -11.51 2.66
N ILE A 54 8.74 -10.55 2.55
CA ILE A 54 9.03 -9.20 2.08
C ILE A 54 10.00 -8.48 3.01
N ARG A 55 9.81 -8.59 4.32
CA ARG A 55 10.75 -8.01 5.29
C ARG A 55 12.15 -8.58 5.16
N ASP A 56 12.25 -9.90 4.99
CA ASP A 56 13.55 -10.60 4.96
C ASP A 56 14.38 -10.22 3.73
N ILE A 57 13.73 -9.95 2.59
CA ILE A 57 14.41 -9.56 1.35
C ILE A 57 14.60 -8.05 1.19
N SER A 58 14.00 -7.24 2.07
CA SER A 58 14.06 -5.77 1.98
C SER A 58 15.34 -5.23 2.62
N ASP A 59 16.06 -4.38 1.91
CA ASP A 59 17.20 -3.64 2.45
C ASP A 59 16.76 -2.67 3.54
N HIS A 60 15.62 -2.01 3.31
CA HIS A 60 15.04 -1.01 4.22
C HIS A 60 13.56 -1.26 4.43
N THR A 61 13.11 -1.09 5.67
CA THR A 61 11.69 -1.15 6.03
C THR A 61 11.31 0.09 6.82
N PHE A 62 10.19 0.71 6.44
CA PHE A 62 9.70 1.95 7.04
C PHE A 62 8.26 1.79 7.49
N PHE A 63 7.94 2.39 8.62
CA PHE A 63 6.56 2.60 9.04
C PHE A 63 6.26 4.09 9.01
N ILE A 64 5.19 4.47 8.32
CA ILE A 64 4.75 5.87 8.25
C ILE A 64 3.68 6.07 9.31
N LYS A 65 3.98 6.92 10.29
CA LYS A 65 3.10 7.24 11.40
C LYS A 65 2.47 8.61 11.19
N ILE A 66 1.18 8.70 11.37
CA ILE A 66 0.40 9.93 11.28
C ILE A 66 -0.63 9.96 12.40
N ASP A 67 -0.91 11.14 12.93
CA ASP A 67 -2.01 11.35 13.89
C ASP A 67 -3.34 10.88 13.30
N GLU A 68 -4.17 10.22 14.12
CA GLU A 68 -5.41 9.59 13.66
C GLU A 68 -6.40 10.61 13.08
N LYS A 69 -6.54 11.78 13.68
CA LYS A 69 -7.45 12.83 13.17
C LYS A 69 -6.98 13.36 11.81
N LYS A 70 -5.67 13.51 11.65
CA LYS A 70 -5.07 13.91 10.37
C LYS A 70 -5.28 12.81 9.31
N ARG A 71 -5.10 11.54 9.68
CA ARG A 71 -5.34 10.38 8.82
C ARG A 71 -6.80 10.32 8.35
N GLU A 72 -7.76 10.47 9.27
CA GLU A 72 -9.18 10.50 8.95
C GLU A 72 -9.52 11.64 7.98
N LYS A 73 -9.05 12.85 8.26
CA LYS A 73 -9.26 14.02 7.40
C LYS A 73 -8.73 13.79 5.99
N ARG A 74 -7.52 13.27 5.86
CA ARG A 74 -6.90 12.98 4.55
C ARG A 74 -7.66 11.89 3.79
N PHE A 75 -8.06 10.84 4.49
CA PHE A 75 -8.89 9.78 3.91
C PHE A 75 -10.19 10.34 3.33
N LYS A 76 -10.92 11.13 4.11
CA LYS A 76 -12.18 11.73 3.66
C LYS A 76 -11.99 12.66 2.47
N LEU A 77 -10.96 13.50 2.47
CA LEU A 77 -10.65 14.37 1.33
C LEU A 77 -10.34 13.57 0.07
N PHE A 78 -9.50 12.56 0.17
CA PHE A 78 -9.13 11.71 -0.97
C PHE A 78 -10.34 11.06 -1.66
N TYR A 79 -11.30 10.57 -0.89
CA TYR A 79 -12.50 9.95 -1.45
C TYR A 79 -13.56 10.97 -1.90
N LYS A 80 -13.61 12.15 -1.28
CA LYS A 80 -14.48 13.24 -1.72
C LYS A 80 -14.12 13.70 -3.14
N ASP A 81 -12.83 13.80 -3.44
CA ASP A 81 -12.34 14.15 -4.78
C ASP A 81 -12.72 13.10 -5.86
N LYS A 82 -13.08 11.88 -5.43
CA LYS A 82 -13.55 10.81 -6.31
C LYS A 82 -15.08 10.77 -6.50
N SER A 83 -15.77 11.81 -6.08
CA SER A 83 -17.26 11.90 -6.19
C SER A 83 -18.01 10.78 -5.47
N ILE A 84 -17.45 10.30 -4.35
CA ILE A 84 -18.10 9.31 -3.47
C ILE A 84 -18.90 10.05 -2.41
N SER A 85 -20.10 9.57 -2.10
CA SER A 85 -20.97 10.20 -1.10
C SER A 85 -20.34 10.15 0.32
N GLU A 86 -20.65 11.14 1.14
CA GLU A 86 -20.13 11.21 2.51
C GLU A 86 -20.50 9.97 3.34
N LYS A 87 -21.71 9.43 3.15
CA LYS A 87 -22.15 8.20 3.82
C LYS A 87 -21.25 7.00 3.45
N GLU A 88 -20.94 6.86 2.18
CA GLU A 88 -20.07 5.79 1.69
C GLU A 88 -18.63 5.97 2.19
N ILE A 89 -18.12 7.21 2.22
CA ILE A 89 -16.79 7.54 2.76
C ILE A 89 -16.71 7.13 4.24
N ASN A 90 -17.69 7.48 5.04
CA ASN A 90 -17.72 7.13 6.46
C ASN A 90 -17.80 5.61 6.67
N ASN A 91 -18.57 4.89 5.86
CA ASN A 91 -18.63 3.44 5.91
C ASN A 91 -17.27 2.80 5.52
N LEU A 92 -16.64 3.28 4.45
CA LEU A 92 -15.31 2.82 4.04
C LEU A 92 -14.26 3.05 5.14
N TYR A 93 -14.26 4.22 5.75
CA TYR A 93 -13.34 4.54 6.84
C TYR A 93 -13.53 3.59 8.02
N ARG A 94 -14.78 3.35 8.42
CA ARG A 94 -15.10 2.41 9.50
C ARG A 94 -14.65 0.98 9.19
N CYS A 95 -14.94 0.47 8.00
CA CYS A 95 -14.51 -0.87 7.59
C CYS A 95 -12.99 -1.01 7.64
N ARG A 96 -12.25 -0.05 7.10
CA ARG A 96 -10.78 -0.09 7.12
C ARG A 96 -10.20 0.01 8.52
N ASN A 97 -10.82 0.78 9.40
CA ASN A 97 -10.40 0.83 10.79
C ASN A 97 -10.58 -0.51 11.53
N LEU A 98 -11.56 -1.32 11.13
CA LEU A 98 -11.77 -2.64 11.70
C LEU A 98 -10.86 -3.70 11.08
N ASP A 99 -10.65 -3.66 9.78
CA ASP A 99 -10.02 -4.75 9.03
C ASP A 99 -8.51 -4.50 8.78
N GLU A 100 -8.15 -3.30 8.34
CA GLU A 100 -6.78 -2.99 7.89
C GLU A 100 -5.91 -2.34 8.98
N VAL A 101 -6.46 -1.40 9.72
CA VAL A 101 -5.68 -0.61 10.69
C VAL A 101 -5.03 -1.46 11.79
N PRO A 102 -5.69 -2.47 12.36
CA PRO A 102 -5.06 -3.34 13.36
C PRO A 102 -3.82 -4.06 12.81
N ILE A 103 -3.87 -4.52 11.55
CA ILE A 103 -2.73 -5.17 10.87
C ILE A 103 -1.60 -4.19 10.69
N VAL A 104 -1.91 -2.98 10.20
CA VAL A 104 -0.92 -1.93 9.99
C VAL A 104 -0.24 -1.53 11.29
N LEU A 105 -1.01 -1.26 12.35
CA LEU A 105 -0.45 -0.87 13.65
C LEU A 105 0.41 -1.98 14.28
N ALA A 106 -0.02 -3.22 14.19
CA ALA A 106 0.77 -4.35 14.67
C ALA A 106 2.10 -4.50 13.91
N SER A 107 2.14 -4.10 12.64
CA SER A 107 3.34 -4.18 11.80
C SER A 107 4.39 -3.10 12.10
N GLU A 108 4.06 -2.05 12.86
CA GLU A 108 5.02 -1.00 13.27
C GLU A 108 6.27 -1.61 13.93
N PHE A 109 6.08 -2.65 14.73
CA PHE A 109 7.17 -3.37 15.42
C PHE A 109 8.23 -3.93 14.46
N TYR A 110 7.86 -4.25 13.23
CA TYR A 110 8.75 -4.84 12.22
C TYR A 110 9.53 -3.81 11.40
N ALA A 111 9.21 -2.53 11.53
CA ALA A 111 9.93 -1.48 10.79
C ALA A 111 11.30 -1.20 11.40
N LYS A 112 12.32 -1.10 10.56
CA LYS A 112 13.65 -0.63 10.97
C LYS A 112 13.67 0.87 11.24
N LYS A 113 12.76 1.62 10.65
CA LYS A 113 12.65 3.07 10.81
C LYS A 113 11.20 3.54 10.78
N ILE A 114 10.86 4.41 11.73
CA ILE A 114 9.55 5.08 11.77
C ILE A 114 9.72 6.49 11.22
N ILE A 115 8.83 6.88 10.32
CA ILE A 115 8.76 8.23 9.76
C ILE A 115 7.46 8.85 10.27
N GLU A 116 7.59 9.87 11.10
CA GLU A 116 6.44 10.65 11.57
C GLU A 116 6.07 11.73 10.55
N MET A 117 4.80 11.75 10.18
CA MET A 117 4.27 12.67 9.19
C MET A 117 3.44 13.75 9.91
N ASP A 118 3.84 14.99 9.76
CA ASP A 118 3.24 16.12 10.49
C ASP A 118 2.39 17.05 9.60
N PHE A 119 1.96 16.60 8.46
CA PHE A 119 1.13 17.40 7.54
C PHE A 119 -0.28 16.87 7.36
#